data_b694b739ce7bbe37f1c458e1dfd1bf76
#
_entry.id   b694b739ce7bbe37f1c458e1dfd1bf76
#
_cell.length_a   1.000
_cell.length_b   1.000
_cell.length_c   1.000
_cell.angle_alpha   90.00
_cell.angle_beta   90.00
_cell.angle_gamma   90.00
#
_symmetry.space_group_name_H-M   'P 1'
#
loop_
_entity.id
_entity.type
_entity.pdbx_description
1 polymer ?
#
loop_
_entity_poly.entity_id
_entity_poly.type
_entity_poly.pdbx_seq_one_letter_code
_entity_poly.pdbx_strand_id
1 'polypeptide(L)' 'MAHDVPITDESIRLGQFLKLSSLIDSGSDAKAAIAEGLVAVNGDVELRRGRQLRPGDTVSIGTSSARVTRA' A
#
# COMPACT_ATOMS: atom_id res chain seq x y z
N MET A 1 -7.96 11.76 -0.32
CA MET A 1 -7.83 11.63 -1.77
C MET A 1 -6.55 10.85 -2.09
N ALA A 2 -6.64 9.87 -2.97
CA ALA A 2 -5.48 9.04 -3.30
C ALA A 2 -4.56 9.76 -4.28
N HIS A 3 -3.24 9.65 -4.06
CA HIS A 3 -2.27 10.10 -5.04
C HIS A 3 -1.75 8.89 -5.83
N ASP A 4 -1.36 9.13 -7.07
CA ASP A 4 -0.89 8.07 -7.95
C ASP A 4 0.58 7.77 -7.70
N VAL A 5 0.91 6.48 -7.59
CA VAL A 5 2.29 6.02 -7.38
C VAL A 5 2.62 5.02 -8.48
N PRO A 6 3.44 5.39 -9.45
CA PRO A 6 3.75 4.50 -10.57
C PRO A 6 4.72 3.40 -10.15
N ILE A 7 4.51 2.22 -10.69
CA ILE A 7 5.41 1.09 -10.53
C ILE A 7 5.86 0.62 -11.91
N THR A 8 7.05 0.03 -11.99
CA THR A 8 7.61 -0.44 -13.26
C THR A 8 7.32 -1.91 -13.52
N ASP A 9 7.06 -2.68 -12.46
CA ASP A 9 6.72 -4.09 -12.56
C ASP A 9 5.21 -4.29 -12.69
N GLU A 10 4.78 -5.51 -12.99
CA GLU A 10 3.36 -5.82 -13.10
C GLU A 10 2.64 -5.82 -11.76
N SER A 11 3.37 -5.98 -10.68
CA SER A 11 2.82 -5.99 -9.33
C SER A 11 3.86 -5.53 -8.33
N ILE A 12 3.39 -5.20 -7.13
CA ILE A 12 4.25 -4.82 -6.01
C ILE A 12 3.62 -5.37 -4.73
N ARG A 13 4.45 -5.76 -3.78
CA ARG A 13 3.95 -6.23 -2.49
C ARG A 13 3.48 -5.06 -1.64
N LEU A 14 2.44 -5.28 -0.85
CA LEU A 14 1.83 -4.24 -0.02
C LEU A 14 2.86 -3.53 0.86
N GLY A 15 3.72 -4.28 1.56
CA GLY A 15 4.73 -3.69 2.42
C GLY A 15 5.70 -2.78 1.68
N GLN A 16 6.10 -3.18 0.47
CA GLN A 16 6.98 -2.37 -0.37
C GLN A 16 6.26 -1.12 -0.87
N PHE A 17 4.99 -1.25 -1.24
CA PHE A 17 4.21 -0.13 -1.74
C PHE A 17 4.01 0.94 -0.68
N LEU A 18 3.80 0.54 0.57
CA LEU A 18 3.63 1.50 1.67
C LEU A 18 4.86 2.39 1.82
N LYS A 19 6.06 1.84 1.65
CA LYS A 19 7.29 2.62 1.69
C LYS A 19 7.45 3.48 0.44
N LEU A 20 7.20 2.91 -0.73
CA LEU A 20 7.35 3.62 -2.00
C LEU A 20 6.41 4.82 -2.08
N SER A 21 5.20 4.67 -1.58
CA SER A 21 4.19 5.73 -1.61
C SER A 21 4.37 6.79 -0.53
N SER A 22 5.34 6.60 0.37
CA SER A 22 5.56 7.47 1.53
C SER A 22 4.41 7.51 2.52
N LEU A 23 3.50 6.56 2.45
CA LEU A 23 2.45 6.42 3.46
C LEU A 23 3.03 5.96 4.80
N ILE A 24 4.14 5.23 4.74
CA ILE A 24 4.87 4.71 5.89
C ILE A 24 6.36 4.99 5.67
N ASP A 25 7.08 5.37 6.74
CA ASP A 25 8.49 5.75 6.65
C ASP A 25 9.45 4.56 6.63
N SER A 26 9.09 3.45 7.27
CA SER A 26 10.02 2.32 7.39
C SER A 26 9.31 0.98 7.21
N GLY A 27 10.09 -0.07 6.93
CA GLY A 27 9.56 -1.42 6.80
C GLY A 27 8.99 -1.97 8.10
N SER A 28 9.59 -1.61 9.23
CA SER A 28 9.09 -2.02 10.55
C SER A 28 7.73 -1.41 10.83
N ASP A 29 7.56 -0.13 10.50
CA ASP A 29 6.28 0.55 10.67
C ASP A 29 5.22 -0.01 9.74
N ALA A 30 5.59 -0.36 8.50
CA ALA A 30 4.68 -0.98 7.57
C ALA A 30 4.18 -2.33 8.09
N LYS A 31 5.09 -3.16 8.61
CA LYS A 31 4.73 -4.45 9.17
C LYS A 31 3.76 -4.28 10.34
N ALA A 32 4.05 -3.36 11.25
CA ALA A 32 3.20 -3.11 12.41
C ALA A 32 1.82 -2.60 12.00
N ALA A 33 1.76 -1.64 11.09
CA ALA A 33 0.50 -1.08 10.63
C ALA A 33 -0.39 -2.14 9.98
N ILE A 34 0.18 -3.00 9.15
CA ILE A 34 -0.58 -4.08 8.51
C ILE A 34 -1.10 -5.06 9.55
N ALA A 35 -0.25 -5.47 10.48
CA ALA A 35 -0.60 -6.45 11.51
C ALA A 35 -1.70 -5.91 12.45
N GLU A 36 -1.72 -4.61 12.67
CA GLU A 36 -2.72 -3.97 13.53
C GLU A 36 -4.03 -3.65 12.82
N GLY A 37 -4.14 -3.97 11.54
CA GLY A 37 -5.37 -3.76 10.78
C GLY A 37 -5.59 -2.30 10.38
N LEU A 38 -4.53 -1.50 10.31
CA LEU A 38 -4.63 -0.08 9.97
C LEU A 38 -4.59 0.17 8.47
N VAL A 39 -4.28 -0.85 7.67
CA VAL A 39 -4.10 -0.73 6.24
C VAL A 39 -5.24 -1.42 5.50
N ALA A 40 -5.82 -0.73 4.53
CA ALA A 40 -6.87 -1.29 3.69
C ALA A 40 -6.46 -1.25 2.22
N VAL A 41 -6.88 -2.25 1.47
CA VAL A 41 -6.69 -2.31 0.02
C VAL A 41 -8.08 -2.36 -0.61
N ASN A 42 -8.36 -1.38 -1.46
CA ASN A 42 -9.67 -1.25 -2.11
C ASN A 42 -10.83 -1.24 -1.12
N GLY A 43 -10.60 -0.64 0.06
CA GLY A 43 -11.62 -0.51 1.09
C GLY A 43 -11.69 -1.64 2.09
N ASP A 44 -10.96 -2.73 1.89
CA ASP A 44 -10.96 -3.89 2.79
C ASP A 44 -9.65 -3.97 3.57
N VAL A 45 -9.75 -4.21 4.88
CA VAL A 45 -8.56 -4.38 5.71
C VAL A 45 -7.74 -5.55 5.20
N GLU A 46 -6.43 -5.33 5.04
CA GLU A 46 -5.50 -6.34 4.59
C GLU A 46 -4.46 -6.60 5.68
N LEU A 47 -4.33 -7.86 6.10
CA LEU A 47 -3.39 -8.24 7.15
C LEU A 47 -2.13 -8.91 6.62
N ARG A 48 -2.06 -9.15 5.32
CA ARG A 48 -0.91 -9.82 4.70
C ARG A 48 0.05 -8.81 4.09
N ARG A 49 1.25 -8.73 4.64
CA ARG A 49 2.29 -7.83 4.13
C ARG A 49 2.70 -8.18 2.70
N GLY A 50 2.63 -9.45 2.35
CA GLY A 50 3.03 -9.94 1.04
C GLY A 50 1.94 -9.90 -0.01
N ARG A 51 0.78 -9.31 0.29
CA ARG A 51 -0.28 -9.19 -0.71
C ARG A 51 0.23 -8.48 -1.94
N GLN A 52 -0.03 -9.04 -3.12
CA GLN A 52 0.38 -8.46 -4.39
C GLN A 52 -0.64 -7.41 -4.83
N LEU A 53 -0.14 -6.23 -5.15
CA LEU A 53 -0.94 -5.12 -5.66
C LEU A 53 -0.65 -4.93 -7.13
N ARG A 54 -1.66 -4.54 -7.89
CA ARG A 54 -1.55 -4.28 -9.32
C ARG A 54 -2.03 -2.88 -9.64
N PRO A 55 -1.64 -2.32 -10.81
CA PRO A 55 -2.16 -1.02 -11.22
C PRO A 55 -3.68 -0.99 -11.12
N GLY A 56 -4.21 0.06 -10.50
CA GLY A 56 -5.63 0.20 -10.23
C GLY A 56 -6.01 -0.06 -8.78
N ASP A 57 -5.16 -0.76 -8.02
CA ASP A 57 -5.44 -0.98 -6.59
C ASP A 57 -5.17 0.30 -5.80
N THR A 58 -6.01 0.56 -4.81
CA THR A 58 -5.87 1.71 -3.92
C THR A 58 -5.59 1.23 -2.50
N VAL A 59 -4.56 1.79 -1.89
CA VAL A 59 -4.15 1.46 -0.52
C VAL A 59 -4.41 2.67 0.36
N SER A 60 -5.00 2.44 1.53
CA SER A 60 -5.26 3.52 2.48
C SER A 60 -4.78 3.16 3.87
N ILE A 61 -4.38 4.18 4.61
CA ILE A 61 -4.03 4.09 6.03
C ILE A 61 -4.47 5.39 6.68
N GLY A 62 -5.39 5.30 7.65
CA GLY A 62 -5.97 6.48 8.24
C GLY A 62 -6.71 7.31 7.19
N THR A 63 -6.36 8.60 7.09
CA THR A 63 -6.95 9.51 6.11
C THR A 63 -6.12 9.63 4.84
N SER A 64 -4.98 8.94 4.78
CA SER A 64 -4.10 8.98 3.62
C SER A 64 -4.34 7.79 2.70
N SER A 65 -4.17 7.99 1.40
CA SER A 65 -4.31 6.91 0.44
C SER A 65 -3.42 7.13 -0.78
N ALA A 66 -3.12 6.03 -1.47
CA ALA A 66 -2.31 6.05 -2.67
C ALA A 66 -2.84 4.97 -3.64
N ARG A 67 -2.79 5.26 -4.92
CA ARG A 67 -3.20 4.31 -5.94
C ARG A 67 -2.01 3.81 -6.73
N VAL A 68 -1.96 2.50 -6.95
CA VAL A 68 -0.93 1.89 -7.79
C VAL A 68 -1.22 2.22 -9.25
N THR A 69 -0.24 2.75 -9.94
CA THR A 69 -0.35 3.02 -11.37
C THR A 69 0.82 2.40 -12.12
N ARG A 70 0.68 2.26 -13.43
CA ARG A 70 1.76 1.75 -14.26
C ARG A 70 2.60 2.90 -14.80
N ALA A 71 3.92 2.81 -14.63
CA ALA A 71 4.84 3.81 -15.16
C ALA A 71 4.95 3.72 -16.68
#